data_900a56784b9a9f53f1a64ea638b99f07
#
_entry.id   900a56784b9a9f53f1a64ea638b99f07
#
_cell.length_a   1.000
_cell.length_b   1.000
_cell.length_c   1.000
_cell.angle_alpha   90.00
_cell.angle_beta   90.00
_cell.angle_gamma   90.00
#
_symmetry.space_group_name_H-M   'P 1'
#
loop_
_entity.id
_entity.type
_entity.pdbx_description
1 polymer ?
#
loop_
_entity_poly.entity_id
_entity_poly.type
_entity_poly.pdbx_seq_one_letter_code
_entity_poly.pdbx_strand_id
1 'polypeptide(L)'
;MKITKNVSPEDKKIINKIFWRSFTVFASRAGATKAHAPGFMYSIMPALDEYFKDDKEGHRKAMMRHTTWYNITQNVGTFVMGLVASMEKKTAQDPNFDPDSTVAIKTSLMGPLSGIGDSIFWGVLRVIAAGVGISLASQGSILGPILLLLIYNIPSIATRYYLTYMGFTVGDTFIQDMYKSGSMKLLNKAASTLGLLMIGCMTATMVKFESKLSIPIEGGKPIKIQTYLDQLWVGLVPLVVTLICYWLLSKKVNVNWILLGVLVLSIVLGLIGVV
;
A
#
# COMPACT_ATOMS: atom_id res chain seq x y z
N MET A 1 13.63 18.31 16.44
CA MET A 1 12.72 17.24 16.06
C MET A 1 13.03 15.99 16.90
N LYS A 2 12.06 15.48 17.68
CA LYS A 2 12.32 14.40 18.67
C LYS A 2 12.60 13.02 18.05
N ILE A 3 12.08 12.72 16.87
CA ILE A 3 12.12 11.38 16.24
C ILE A 3 13.56 10.91 15.89
N THR A 4 14.45 11.82 15.54
CA THR A 4 15.83 11.48 15.18
C THR A 4 16.80 11.45 16.37
N LYS A 5 16.39 11.88 17.56
CA LYS A 5 17.27 11.98 18.73
C LYS A 5 17.62 10.63 19.36
N ASN A 6 16.74 9.65 19.26
CA ASN A 6 16.88 8.34 19.91
C ASN A 6 17.50 7.25 19.02
N VAL A 7 17.96 7.59 17.80
CA VAL A 7 18.57 6.65 16.86
C VAL A 7 20.09 6.78 16.93
N SER A 8 20.81 5.64 16.98
CA SER A 8 22.27 5.64 17.00
C SER A 8 22.87 6.28 15.74
N PRO A 9 24.09 6.82 15.78
CA PRO A 9 24.74 7.37 14.59
C PRO A 9 24.90 6.37 13.44
N GLU A 10 25.10 5.10 13.77
CA GLU A 10 25.20 4.00 12.80
C GLU A 10 23.87 3.72 12.13
N ASP A 11 22.79 3.56 12.91
CA ASP A 11 21.45 3.36 12.41
C ASP A 11 20.97 4.55 11.55
N LYS A 12 21.35 5.78 11.90
CA LYS A 12 21.05 6.96 11.05
C LYS A 12 21.66 6.85 9.66
N LYS A 13 22.90 6.35 9.56
CA LYS A 13 23.53 6.14 8.25
C LYS A 13 22.78 5.08 7.44
N ILE A 14 22.35 4.00 8.09
CA ILE A 14 21.57 2.92 7.44
C ILE A 14 20.22 3.44 6.98
N ILE A 15 19.47 4.11 7.86
CA ILE A 15 18.15 4.68 7.55
C ILE A 15 18.23 5.68 6.38
N ASN A 16 19.25 6.54 6.36
CA ASN A 16 19.48 7.45 5.25
C ASN A 16 19.77 6.71 3.94
N LYS A 17 20.56 5.64 3.96
CA LYS A 17 20.77 4.80 2.77
C LYS A 17 19.46 4.14 2.30
N ILE A 18 18.64 3.63 3.24
CA ILE A 18 17.31 3.07 2.92
C ILE A 18 16.42 4.14 2.27
N PHE A 19 16.35 5.33 2.87
CA PHE A 19 15.59 6.45 2.32
C PHE A 19 15.97 6.76 0.87
N TRP A 20 17.26 6.99 0.58
CA TRP A 20 17.70 7.30 -0.77
C TRP A 20 17.47 6.15 -1.75
N ARG A 21 17.73 4.90 -1.35
CA ARG A 21 17.45 3.74 -2.19
C ARG A 21 15.96 3.53 -2.46
N SER A 22 15.07 3.99 -1.58
CA SER A 22 13.62 3.86 -1.74
C SER A 22 13.08 4.55 -3.00
N PHE A 23 13.77 5.56 -3.53
CA PHE A 23 13.37 6.23 -4.78
C PHE A 23 13.43 5.32 -6.00
N THR A 24 14.13 4.19 -5.94
CA THR A 24 14.27 3.22 -7.03
C THR A 24 13.21 2.12 -6.99
N VAL A 25 12.34 2.10 -5.97
CA VAL A 25 11.39 0.99 -5.70
C VAL A 25 10.36 0.84 -6.81
N PHE A 26 9.82 1.95 -7.30
CA PHE A 26 8.63 1.90 -8.15
C PHE A 26 8.94 1.47 -9.59
N ALA A 27 9.75 2.22 -10.30
CA ALA A 27 9.88 2.04 -11.75
C ALA A 27 11.07 1.16 -12.16
N SER A 28 12.20 1.27 -11.48
CA SER A 28 13.44 0.62 -11.91
C SER A 28 13.66 -0.77 -11.33
N ARG A 29 12.92 -1.14 -10.27
CA ARG A 29 13.09 -2.41 -9.55
C ARG A 29 11.77 -3.11 -9.26
N ALA A 30 10.79 -2.96 -10.14
CA ALA A 30 9.53 -3.67 -10.10
C ALA A 30 9.59 -4.88 -11.03
N GLY A 31 8.92 -5.96 -10.64
CA GLY A 31 8.79 -7.20 -11.43
C GLY A 31 7.35 -7.66 -11.50
N ALA A 32 6.96 -8.25 -12.63
CA ALA A 32 5.59 -8.70 -12.88
C ALA A 32 5.09 -9.72 -11.83
N THR A 33 5.98 -10.61 -11.35
CA THR A 33 5.61 -11.71 -10.43
C THR A 33 5.72 -11.36 -8.95
N LYS A 34 6.52 -10.34 -8.61
CA LYS A 34 6.85 -9.97 -7.21
C LYS A 34 6.52 -8.52 -6.88
N ALA A 35 5.89 -7.79 -7.82
CA ALA A 35 5.61 -6.37 -7.73
C ALA A 35 6.88 -5.57 -7.32
N HIS A 36 6.85 -4.83 -6.23
CA HIS A 36 7.96 -3.99 -5.77
C HIS A 36 8.97 -4.73 -4.86
N ALA A 37 8.85 -6.05 -4.67
CA ALA A 37 9.76 -6.80 -3.78
C ALA A 37 11.25 -6.64 -4.14
N PRO A 38 11.69 -6.64 -5.42
CA PRO A 38 13.08 -6.39 -5.74
C PRO A 38 13.57 -5.00 -5.32
N GLY A 39 12.71 -3.99 -5.46
CA GLY A 39 13.01 -2.64 -5.01
C GLY A 39 13.03 -2.51 -3.49
N PHE A 40 12.11 -3.17 -2.81
CA PHE A 40 12.11 -3.26 -1.35
C PHE A 40 13.41 -3.88 -0.84
N MET A 41 13.78 -5.05 -1.39
CA MET A 41 15.04 -5.74 -1.06
C MET A 41 16.25 -4.82 -1.26
N TYR A 42 16.37 -4.19 -2.43
CA TYR A 42 17.45 -3.25 -2.71
C TYR A 42 17.51 -2.10 -1.70
N SER A 43 16.36 -1.61 -1.29
CA SER A 43 16.29 -0.48 -0.35
C SER A 43 16.74 -0.86 1.06
N ILE A 44 16.37 -2.05 1.56
CA ILE A 44 16.74 -2.50 2.91
C ILE A 44 18.11 -3.18 2.98
N MET A 45 18.72 -3.49 1.82
CA MET A 45 20.03 -4.19 1.77
C MET A 45 21.08 -3.56 2.70
N PRO A 46 21.23 -2.23 2.82
CA PRO A 46 22.21 -1.65 3.75
C PRO A 46 22.01 -2.05 5.22
N ALA A 47 20.78 -2.36 5.61
CA ALA A 47 20.48 -2.87 6.95
C ALA A 47 20.91 -4.33 7.09
N LEU A 48 20.58 -5.16 6.10
CA LEU A 48 20.95 -6.58 6.10
C LEU A 48 22.48 -6.76 6.07
N ASP A 49 23.18 -5.99 5.22
CA ASP A 49 24.64 -6.02 5.10
C ASP A 49 25.34 -5.68 6.42
N GLU A 50 24.79 -4.74 7.20
CA GLU A 50 25.37 -4.32 8.46
C GLU A 50 25.01 -5.27 9.60
N TYR A 51 23.73 -5.64 9.73
CA TYR A 51 23.27 -6.40 10.88
C TYR A 51 23.68 -7.88 10.82
N PHE A 52 23.87 -8.43 9.62
CA PHE A 52 24.30 -9.82 9.40
C PHE A 52 25.71 -9.93 8.80
N LYS A 53 26.58 -8.93 8.99
CA LYS A 53 27.91 -8.90 8.40
C LYS A 53 28.77 -10.11 8.74
N ASP A 54 28.62 -10.64 9.94
CA ASP A 54 29.38 -11.78 10.47
C ASP A 54 28.59 -13.11 10.36
N ASP A 55 27.32 -13.07 9.90
CA ASP A 55 26.46 -14.25 9.72
C ASP A 55 25.96 -14.35 8.27
N LYS A 56 26.71 -15.02 7.41
CA LYS A 56 26.38 -15.22 5.99
C LYS A 56 25.07 -16.00 5.79
N GLU A 57 24.80 -16.98 6.66
CA GLU A 57 23.57 -17.78 6.54
C GLU A 57 22.35 -17.00 7.00
N GLY A 58 22.45 -16.24 8.10
CA GLY A 58 21.42 -15.31 8.54
C GLY A 58 21.13 -14.25 7.49
N HIS A 59 22.15 -13.66 6.86
CA HIS A 59 22.02 -12.72 5.76
C HIS A 59 21.25 -13.34 4.58
N ARG A 60 21.62 -14.55 4.16
CA ARG A 60 20.93 -15.26 3.08
C ARG A 60 19.47 -15.54 3.42
N LYS A 61 19.16 -15.98 4.65
CA LYS A 61 17.80 -16.22 5.11
C LYS A 61 17.00 -14.92 5.15
N ALA A 62 17.58 -13.82 5.63
CA ALA A 62 16.96 -12.49 5.63
C ALA A 62 16.61 -12.03 4.20
N MET A 63 17.55 -12.17 3.27
CA MET A 63 17.27 -11.89 1.86
C MET A 63 16.10 -12.72 1.31
N MET A 64 16.10 -14.03 1.57
CA MET A 64 15.04 -14.92 1.06
C MET A 64 13.66 -14.55 1.59
N ARG A 65 13.50 -14.23 2.88
CA ARG A 65 12.19 -13.86 3.44
C ARG A 65 11.64 -12.56 2.84
N HIS A 66 12.51 -11.65 2.37
CA HIS A 66 12.11 -10.41 1.73
C HIS A 66 11.87 -10.49 0.22
N THR A 67 12.09 -11.66 -0.40
CA THR A 67 11.63 -11.92 -1.78
C THR A 67 10.12 -12.12 -1.88
N THR A 68 9.40 -12.18 -0.75
CA THR A 68 7.94 -12.25 -0.72
C THR A 68 7.34 -11.01 -1.41
N TRP A 69 6.20 -11.22 -2.04
CA TRP A 69 5.47 -10.18 -2.76
C TRP A 69 5.32 -8.90 -1.90
N TYR A 70 5.56 -7.74 -2.52
CA TYR A 70 5.45 -6.45 -1.86
C TYR A 70 4.87 -5.43 -2.81
N ASN A 71 3.75 -4.83 -2.43
CA ASN A 71 3.12 -3.76 -3.19
C ASN A 71 2.50 -2.76 -2.21
N ILE A 72 3.04 -1.55 -2.23
CA ILE A 72 2.57 -0.45 -1.39
C ILE A 72 2.89 0.87 -2.08
N THR A 73 2.06 1.89 -1.83
CA THR A 73 2.34 3.23 -2.31
C THR A 73 3.70 3.69 -1.78
N GLN A 74 4.62 3.97 -2.67
CA GLN A 74 6.03 4.21 -2.35
C GLN A 74 6.26 5.36 -1.35
N ASN A 75 5.36 6.35 -1.33
CA ASN A 75 5.44 7.51 -0.44
C ASN A 75 5.30 7.12 1.03
N VAL A 76 4.50 6.09 1.32
CA VAL A 76 4.26 5.58 2.68
C VAL A 76 4.92 4.23 2.93
N GLY A 77 5.33 3.53 1.88
CA GLY A 77 6.02 2.23 1.99
C GLY A 77 7.36 2.30 2.71
N THR A 78 7.98 3.46 2.77
CA THR A 78 9.22 3.69 3.51
C THR A 78 9.05 3.51 5.02
N PHE A 79 7.84 3.68 5.56
CA PHE A 79 7.53 3.29 6.94
C PHE A 79 7.79 1.81 7.18
N VAL A 80 7.30 0.95 6.28
CA VAL A 80 7.51 -0.50 6.38
C VAL A 80 8.99 -0.86 6.19
N MET A 81 9.73 -0.13 5.35
CA MET A 81 11.17 -0.35 5.20
C MET A 81 11.93 -0.06 6.50
N GLY A 82 11.63 1.07 7.15
CA GLY A 82 12.21 1.41 8.45
C GLY A 82 11.85 0.39 9.53
N LEU A 83 10.58 0.02 9.60
CA LEU A 83 10.06 -0.97 10.56
C LEU A 83 10.75 -2.33 10.37
N VAL A 84 10.82 -2.84 9.15
CA VAL A 84 11.49 -4.10 8.83
C VAL A 84 12.97 -4.03 9.14
N ALA A 85 13.65 -2.92 8.87
CA ALA A 85 15.07 -2.77 9.20
C ALA A 85 15.31 -2.88 10.71
N SER A 86 14.46 -2.32 11.56
CA SER A 86 14.58 -2.48 13.02
C SER A 86 14.27 -3.91 13.48
N MET A 87 13.33 -4.60 12.84
CA MET A 87 13.02 -6.00 13.14
C MET A 87 14.17 -6.94 12.72
N GLU A 88 14.80 -6.71 11.58
CA GLU A 88 15.98 -7.45 11.15
C GLU A 88 17.18 -7.20 12.06
N LYS A 89 17.35 -5.99 12.58
CA LYS A 89 18.33 -5.71 13.64
C LYS A 89 18.07 -6.59 14.84
N LYS A 90 16.82 -6.72 15.29
CA LYS A 90 16.43 -7.56 16.41
C LYS A 90 16.65 -9.04 16.11
N THR A 91 16.32 -9.50 14.89
CA THR A 91 16.60 -10.88 14.45
C THR A 91 18.08 -11.24 14.54
N ALA A 92 18.95 -10.29 14.18
CA ALA A 92 20.40 -10.50 14.26
C ALA A 92 20.96 -10.51 15.70
N GLN A 93 20.28 -9.81 16.63
CA GLN A 93 20.74 -9.64 18.01
C GLN A 93 20.15 -10.65 19.00
N ASP A 94 18.98 -11.21 18.70
CA ASP A 94 18.24 -12.09 19.62
C ASP A 94 17.82 -13.39 18.93
N PRO A 95 18.49 -14.52 19.26
CA PRO A 95 18.15 -15.82 18.67
C PRO A 95 16.71 -16.30 18.96
N ASN A 96 16.04 -15.74 19.97
CA ASN A 96 14.67 -16.10 20.32
C ASN A 96 13.64 -15.27 19.54
N PHE A 97 14.07 -14.25 18.80
CA PHE A 97 13.16 -13.46 17.99
C PHE A 97 12.68 -14.26 16.77
N ASP A 98 11.36 -14.35 16.60
CA ASP A 98 10.77 -15.04 15.47
C ASP A 98 10.86 -14.19 14.18
N PRO A 99 11.69 -14.59 13.20
CA PRO A 99 11.86 -13.85 11.95
C PRO A 99 10.60 -13.83 11.08
N ASP A 100 9.68 -14.78 11.23
CA ASP A 100 8.45 -14.85 10.44
C ASP A 100 7.47 -13.73 10.83
N SER A 101 7.58 -13.21 12.06
CA SER A 101 6.84 -12.03 12.50
C SER A 101 7.13 -10.80 11.63
N THR A 102 8.36 -10.66 11.13
CA THR A 102 8.76 -9.57 10.22
C THR A 102 7.99 -9.63 8.90
N VAL A 103 7.84 -10.82 8.33
CA VAL A 103 7.07 -11.02 7.09
C VAL A 103 5.58 -10.78 7.34
N ALA A 104 5.05 -11.28 8.46
CA ALA A 104 3.65 -11.11 8.83
C ALA A 104 3.27 -9.63 8.99
N ILE A 105 4.08 -8.85 9.68
CA ILE A 105 3.86 -7.40 9.85
C ILE A 105 4.01 -6.67 8.51
N LYS A 106 5.06 -6.95 7.75
CA LYS A 106 5.28 -6.40 6.40
C LYS A 106 4.05 -6.59 5.53
N THR A 107 3.48 -7.81 5.50
CA THR A 107 2.34 -8.13 4.63
C THR A 107 1.03 -7.52 5.13
N SER A 108 0.77 -7.52 6.44
CA SER A 108 -0.46 -6.96 7.00
C SER A 108 -0.57 -5.44 6.87
N LEU A 109 0.56 -4.73 6.83
CA LEU A 109 0.58 -3.28 6.64
C LEU A 109 0.43 -2.84 5.18
N MET A 110 0.58 -3.75 4.20
CA MET A 110 0.51 -3.37 2.78
C MET A 110 -0.83 -2.76 2.39
N GLY A 111 -1.94 -3.41 2.74
CA GLY A 111 -3.28 -2.94 2.40
C GLY A 111 -3.61 -1.56 3.00
N PRO A 112 -3.57 -1.41 4.34
CA PRO A 112 -3.88 -0.16 5.00
C PRO A 112 -3.03 1.02 4.52
N LEU A 113 -1.72 0.84 4.46
CA LEU A 113 -0.82 1.92 4.05
C LEU A 113 -0.96 2.24 2.55
N SER A 114 -1.19 1.22 1.70
CA SER A 114 -1.44 1.47 0.28
C SER A 114 -2.71 2.29 0.08
N GLY A 115 -3.81 1.94 0.75
CA GLY A 115 -5.06 2.70 0.66
C GLY A 115 -4.92 4.16 1.09
N ILE A 116 -4.23 4.42 2.20
CA ILE A 116 -3.93 5.78 2.66
C ILE A 116 -3.02 6.50 1.65
N GLY A 117 -1.94 5.84 1.23
CA GLY A 117 -0.97 6.42 0.31
C GLY A 117 -1.57 6.76 -1.05
N ASP A 118 -2.36 5.86 -1.63
CA ASP A 118 -3.02 6.07 -2.92
C ASP A 118 -4.04 7.22 -2.84
N SER A 119 -4.83 7.28 -1.77
CA SER A 119 -5.81 8.36 -1.59
C SER A 119 -5.13 9.72 -1.48
N ILE A 120 -4.07 9.84 -0.68
CA ILE A 120 -3.40 11.13 -0.44
C ILE A 120 -2.53 11.53 -1.64
N PHE A 121 -1.65 10.64 -2.12
CA PHE A 121 -0.63 11.00 -3.12
C PHE A 121 -1.15 10.91 -4.55
N TRP A 122 -1.90 9.84 -4.88
CA TRP A 122 -2.42 9.65 -6.23
C TRP A 122 -3.78 10.34 -6.42
N GLY A 123 -4.67 10.23 -5.43
CA GLY A 123 -6.03 10.79 -5.51
C GLY A 123 -6.08 12.28 -5.30
N VAL A 124 -5.35 12.83 -4.33
CA VAL A 124 -5.47 14.25 -3.96
C VAL A 124 -4.27 15.07 -4.43
N LEU A 125 -3.09 14.77 -3.94
CA LEU A 125 -1.91 15.62 -4.15
C LEU A 125 -1.50 15.71 -5.62
N ARG A 126 -1.53 14.60 -6.33
CA ARG A 126 -1.22 14.56 -7.76
C ARG A 126 -2.25 15.33 -8.58
N VAL A 127 -3.52 15.22 -8.25
CA VAL A 127 -4.60 15.93 -8.95
C VAL A 127 -4.46 17.44 -8.76
N ILE A 128 -4.21 17.90 -7.54
CA ILE A 128 -3.97 19.33 -7.25
C ILE A 128 -2.73 19.81 -8.00
N ALA A 129 -1.62 19.09 -7.93
CA ALA A 129 -0.39 19.45 -8.62
C ALA A 129 -0.59 19.55 -10.13
N ALA A 130 -1.28 18.58 -10.73
CA ALA A 130 -1.60 18.57 -12.15
C ALA A 130 -2.54 19.72 -12.54
N GLY A 131 -3.59 19.97 -11.75
CA GLY A 131 -4.55 21.07 -12.00
C GLY A 131 -3.87 22.44 -12.03
N VAL A 132 -3.01 22.73 -11.03
CA VAL A 132 -2.23 23.98 -10.99
C VAL A 132 -1.24 24.04 -12.16
N GLY A 133 -0.52 22.94 -12.41
CA GLY A 133 0.47 22.87 -13.48
C GLY A 133 -0.14 23.10 -14.86
N ILE A 134 -1.24 22.42 -15.18
CA ILE A 134 -1.96 22.54 -16.47
C ILE A 134 -2.51 23.96 -16.64
N SER A 135 -3.14 24.52 -15.60
CA SER A 135 -3.72 25.87 -15.65
C SER A 135 -2.68 26.95 -16.03
N LEU A 136 -1.47 26.87 -15.47
CA LEU A 136 -0.40 27.81 -15.80
C LEU A 136 0.24 27.51 -17.15
N ALA A 137 0.41 26.24 -17.48
CA ALA A 137 0.99 25.85 -18.77
C ALA A 137 0.10 26.24 -19.95
N SER A 138 -1.23 26.17 -19.81
CA SER A 138 -2.18 26.61 -20.83
C SER A 138 -2.11 28.12 -21.11
N GLN A 139 -1.59 28.91 -20.18
CA GLN A 139 -1.31 30.34 -20.34
C GLN A 139 0.09 30.63 -20.89
N GLY A 140 0.83 29.57 -21.32
CA GLY A 140 2.21 29.70 -21.82
C GLY A 140 3.27 29.91 -20.75
N SER A 141 2.92 29.72 -19.46
CA SER A 141 3.85 29.96 -18.34
C SER A 141 4.71 28.72 -18.06
N ILE A 142 6.04 28.89 -18.05
CA ILE A 142 7.00 27.84 -17.65
C ILE A 142 6.88 27.47 -16.17
N LEU A 143 6.21 28.28 -15.36
CA LEU A 143 5.94 27.96 -13.96
C LEU A 143 4.99 26.76 -13.80
N GLY A 144 4.20 26.40 -14.80
CA GLY A 144 3.28 25.28 -14.75
C GLY A 144 3.97 23.95 -14.41
N PRO A 145 4.90 23.46 -15.24
CA PRO A 145 5.69 22.25 -14.96
C PRO A 145 6.48 22.32 -13.66
N ILE A 146 7.07 23.49 -13.35
CA ILE A 146 7.87 23.68 -12.12
C ILE A 146 6.99 23.50 -10.88
N LEU A 147 5.85 24.16 -10.82
CA LEU A 147 4.92 24.06 -9.68
C LEU A 147 4.32 22.66 -9.56
N LEU A 148 4.00 21.98 -10.67
CA LEU A 148 3.56 20.58 -10.63
C LEU A 148 4.60 19.71 -9.91
N LEU A 149 5.88 19.84 -10.29
CA LEU A 149 6.95 19.07 -9.67
C LEU A 149 7.15 19.42 -8.20
N LEU A 150 7.13 20.70 -7.84
CA LEU A 150 7.33 21.14 -6.46
C LEU A 150 6.17 20.73 -5.53
N ILE A 151 4.93 20.98 -5.95
CA ILE A 151 3.73 20.65 -5.16
C ILE A 151 3.67 19.15 -4.86
N TYR A 152 4.01 18.30 -5.82
CA TYR A 152 3.99 16.86 -5.62
C TYR A 152 5.23 16.35 -4.87
N ASN A 153 6.43 16.74 -5.29
CA ASN A 153 7.65 16.11 -4.78
C ASN A 153 8.06 16.58 -3.39
N ILE A 154 7.82 17.83 -3.01
CA ILE A 154 8.21 18.33 -1.67
C ILE A 154 7.49 17.52 -0.56
N PRO A 155 6.15 17.39 -0.56
CA PRO A 155 5.47 16.56 0.43
C PRO A 155 5.84 15.08 0.32
N SER A 156 6.03 14.56 -0.90
CA SER A 156 6.42 13.17 -1.15
C SER A 156 7.78 12.84 -0.52
N ILE A 157 8.79 13.67 -0.74
CA ILE A 157 10.14 13.50 -0.19
C ILE A 157 10.14 13.62 1.33
N ALA A 158 9.45 14.64 1.85
CA ALA A 158 9.31 14.85 3.29
C ALA A 158 8.65 13.66 3.97
N THR A 159 7.53 13.17 3.42
CA THR A 159 6.80 12.01 3.95
C THR A 159 7.69 10.76 3.96
N ARG A 160 8.38 10.46 2.85
CA ARG A 160 9.31 9.32 2.79
C ARG A 160 10.39 9.40 3.86
N TYR A 161 11.00 10.57 4.02
CA TYR A 161 12.04 10.77 5.02
C TYR A 161 11.53 10.52 6.44
N TYR A 162 10.44 11.20 6.82
CA TYR A 162 9.87 11.06 8.15
C TYR A 162 9.37 9.66 8.44
N LEU A 163 8.69 9.04 7.49
CA LEU A 163 8.15 7.70 7.66
C LEU A 163 9.24 6.63 7.76
N THR A 164 10.38 6.77 7.06
CA THR A 164 11.50 5.84 7.23
C THR A 164 12.03 5.87 8.66
N TYR A 165 12.26 7.05 9.21
CA TYR A 165 12.72 7.21 10.59
C TYR A 165 11.68 6.77 11.61
N MET A 166 10.42 7.14 11.39
CA MET A 166 9.32 6.76 12.27
C MET A 166 9.14 5.24 12.30
N GLY A 167 9.17 4.59 11.14
CA GLY A 167 9.07 3.13 11.04
C GLY A 167 10.17 2.44 11.83
N PHE A 168 11.41 2.88 11.69
CA PHE A 168 12.54 2.32 12.43
C PHE A 168 12.38 2.52 13.95
N THR A 169 12.07 3.74 14.39
CA THR A 169 11.93 4.07 15.82
C THR A 169 10.75 3.35 16.46
N VAL A 170 9.60 3.30 15.75
CA VAL A 170 8.42 2.55 16.22
C VAL A 170 8.73 1.06 16.29
N GLY A 171 9.45 0.53 15.29
CA GLY A 171 9.87 -0.86 15.28
C GLY A 171 10.73 -1.22 16.48
N ASP A 172 11.71 -0.39 16.82
CA ASP A 172 12.62 -0.66 17.93
C ASP A 172 11.92 -0.64 19.30
N THR A 173 11.11 0.39 19.58
CA THR A 173 10.39 0.53 20.86
C THR A 173 9.18 -0.41 20.97
N PHE A 174 8.37 -0.45 19.92
CA PHE A 174 7.12 -1.20 19.89
C PHE A 174 7.35 -2.72 19.95
N ILE A 175 8.36 -3.21 19.24
CA ILE A 175 8.71 -4.63 19.22
C ILE A 175 9.22 -5.08 20.59
N GLN A 176 10.04 -4.26 21.26
CA GLN A 176 10.52 -4.56 22.61
C GLN A 176 9.37 -4.69 23.62
N ASP A 177 8.40 -3.76 23.55
CA ASP A 177 7.25 -3.76 24.46
C ASP A 177 6.28 -4.92 24.17
N MET A 178 6.04 -5.22 22.88
CA MET A 178 5.18 -6.32 22.46
C MET A 178 5.78 -7.69 22.79
N TYR A 179 7.10 -7.81 22.71
CA TYR A 179 7.80 -9.05 23.06
C TYR A 179 7.75 -9.30 24.57
N LYS A 180 7.99 -8.25 25.38
CA LYS A 180 7.90 -8.33 26.85
C LYS A 180 6.48 -8.63 27.35
N SER A 181 5.46 -8.14 26.66
CA SER A 181 4.04 -8.35 27.01
C SER A 181 3.40 -9.62 26.44
N GLY A 182 4.10 -10.35 25.56
CA GLY A 182 3.55 -11.51 24.84
C GLY A 182 2.41 -11.18 23.85
N SER A 183 2.21 -9.90 23.55
CA SER A 183 1.07 -9.39 22.77
C SER A 183 1.26 -9.47 21.26
N MET A 184 2.31 -10.14 20.76
CA MET A 184 2.60 -10.26 19.32
C MET A 184 1.42 -10.89 18.53
N LYS A 185 0.73 -11.87 19.13
CA LYS A 185 -0.49 -12.47 18.52
C LYS A 185 -1.61 -11.45 18.37
N LEU A 186 -1.77 -10.55 19.34
CA LEU A 186 -2.76 -9.49 19.31
C LEU A 186 -2.46 -8.47 18.20
N LEU A 187 -1.19 -8.11 18.02
CA LEU A 187 -0.75 -7.24 16.95
C LEU A 187 -1.07 -7.81 15.58
N ASN A 188 -0.70 -9.08 15.33
CA ASN A 188 -0.99 -9.75 14.07
C ASN A 188 -2.50 -9.82 13.79
N LYS A 189 -3.31 -10.07 14.81
CA LYS A 189 -4.77 -10.06 14.70
C LYS A 189 -5.30 -8.66 14.38
N ALA A 190 -4.82 -7.63 15.08
CA ALA A 190 -5.22 -6.24 14.84
C ALA A 190 -4.83 -5.79 13.42
N ALA A 191 -3.59 -6.07 12.98
CA ALA A 191 -3.13 -5.74 11.65
C ALA A 191 -3.94 -6.45 10.55
N SER A 192 -4.25 -7.74 10.73
CA SER A 192 -5.11 -8.50 9.81
C SER A 192 -6.53 -7.94 9.76
N THR A 193 -7.10 -7.55 10.91
CA THR A 193 -8.43 -6.94 10.97
C THR A 193 -8.46 -5.59 10.24
N LEU A 194 -7.46 -4.73 10.45
CA LEU A 194 -7.31 -3.47 9.72
C LEU A 194 -7.15 -3.71 8.22
N GLY A 195 -6.36 -4.72 7.82
CA GLY A 195 -6.22 -5.11 6.41
C GLY A 195 -7.56 -5.48 5.78
N LEU A 196 -8.37 -6.30 6.45
CA LEU A 196 -9.70 -6.70 5.97
C LEU A 196 -10.66 -5.49 5.90
N LEU A 197 -10.66 -4.62 6.90
CA LEU A 197 -11.46 -3.38 6.88
C LEU A 197 -11.07 -2.49 5.71
N MET A 198 -9.78 -2.33 5.42
CA MET A 198 -9.30 -1.54 4.29
C MET A 198 -9.67 -2.15 2.94
N ILE A 199 -9.61 -3.49 2.80
CA ILE A 199 -10.07 -4.17 1.58
C ILE A 199 -11.56 -3.89 1.35
N GLY A 200 -12.39 -3.98 2.39
CA GLY A 200 -13.82 -3.65 2.31
C GLY A 200 -14.06 -2.19 1.91
N CYS A 201 -13.33 -1.26 2.52
CA CYS A 201 -13.40 0.16 2.19
C CYS A 201 -12.97 0.46 0.75
N MET A 202 -11.87 -0.15 0.28
CA MET A 202 -11.41 -0.02 -1.10
C MET A 202 -12.41 -0.62 -2.09
N THR A 203 -13.02 -1.75 -1.76
CA THR A 203 -14.09 -2.35 -2.60
C THR A 203 -15.23 -1.36 -2.78
N ALA A 204 -15.72 -0.74 -1.70
CA ALA A 204 -16.81 0.22 -1.75
C ALA A 204 -16.47 1.52 -2.51
N THR A 205 -15.20 1.95 -2.48
CA THR A 205 -14.79 3.23 -3.08
C THR A 205 -14.27 3.10 -4.52
N MET A 206 -13.63 1.98 -4.86
CA MET A 206 -12.98 1.79 -6.17
C MET A 206 -13.85 1.04 -7.17
N VAL A 207 -14.68 0.09 -6.71
CA VAL A 207 -15.63 -0.60 -7.58
C VAL A 207 -16.91 0.22 -7.65
N LYS A 208 -17.04 1.02 -8.70
CA LYS A 208 -18.24 1.84 -8.94
C LYS A 208 -19.23 1.06 -9.79
N PHE A 209 -20.45 0.98 -9.33
CA PHE A 209 -21.57 0.43 -10.06
C PHE A 209 -22.78 1.33 -9.82
N GLU A 210 -23.34 1.89 -10.89
CA GLU A 210 -24.55 2.71 -10.86
C GLU A 210 -25.54 2.18 -11.89
N SER A 211 -26.65 1.62 -11.42
CA SER A 211 -27.72 1.16 -12.31
C SER A 211 -28.51 2.32 -12.87
N LYS A 212 -28.61 2.41 -14.19
CA LYS A 212 -29.46 3.37 -14.93
C LYS A 212 -30.89 2.87 -15.09
N LEU A 213 -31.20 1.66 -14.66
CA LEU A 213 -32.54 1.10 -14.79
C LEU A 213 -33.55 1.92 -13.99
N SER A 214 -34.61 2.34 -14.66
CA SER A 214 -35.75 3.04 -14.08
C SER A 214 -37.06 2.42 -14.54
N ILE A 215 -37.99 2.28 -13.61
CA ILE A 215 -39.33 1.79 -13.91
C ILE A 215 -40.23 3.02 -14.09
N PRO A 216 -40.78 3.26 -15.32
CA PRO A 216 -41.68 4.36 -15.53
C PRO A 216 -43.00 4.13 -14.78
N ILE A 217 -43.51 5.17 -14.11
CA ILE A 217 -44.82 5.15 -13.47
C ILE A 217 -45.68 6.18 -14.18
N GLU A 218 -46.85 5.77 -14.65
CA GLU A 218 -47.84 6.66 -15.25
C GLU A 218 -48.27 7.72 -14.22
N GLY A 219 -48.01 9.00 -14.50
CA GLY A 219 -48.37 10.14 -13.62
C GLY A 219 -47.40 10.41 -12.47
N GLY A 220 -46.28 9.71 -12.33
CA GLY A 220 -45.30 9.85 -11.26
C GLY A 220 -43.84 9.99 -11.72
N LYS A 221 -42.93 10.22 -10.77
CA LYS A 221 -41.49 10.18 -11.04
C LYS A 221 -41.03 8.71 -11.23
N PRO A 222 -40.18 8.41 -12.21
CA PRO A 222 -39.68 7.05 -12.43
C PRO A 222 -38.94 6.52 -11.21
N ILE A 223 -39.19 5.28 -10.87
CA ILE A 223 -38.49 4.59 -9.76
C ILE A 223 -37.11 4.17 -10.25
N LYS A 224 -36.04 4.75 -9.67
CA LYS A 224 -34.67 4.38 -9.95
C LYS A 224 -34.30 3.15 -9.12
N ILE A 225 -33.93 2.05 -9.75
CA ILE A 225 -33.54 0.80 -9.07
C ILE A 225 -32.32 1.03 -8.16
N GLN A 226 -31.38 1.90 -8.58
CA GLN A 226 -30.22 2.25 -7.76
C GLN A 226 -30.59 2.77 -6.36
N THR A 227 -31.63 3.60 -6.25
CA THR A 227 -32.09 4.16 -4.97
C THR A 227 -32.51 3.05 -3.98
N TYR A 228 -33.14 2.01 -4.47
CA TYR A 228 -33.55 0.86 -3.63
C TYR A 228 -32.38 -0.05 -3.27
N LEU A 229 -31.44 -0.26 -4.21
CA LEU A 229 -30.21 -0.98 -3.91
C LEU A 229 -29.40 -0.31 -2.81
N ASP A 230 -29.28 1.03 -2.88
CA ASP A 230 -28.55 1.81 -1.88
C ASP A 230 -29.27 1.87 -0.52
N GLN A 231 -30.59 1.78 -0.51
CA GLN A 231 -31.37 1.65 0.74
C GLN A 231 -31.21 0.29 1.41
N LEU A 232 -31.06 -0.79 0.63
CA LEU A 232 -30.81 -2.12 1.17
C LEU A 232 -29.39 -2.22 1.73
N TRP A 233 -28.39 -1.89 0.92
CA TRP A 233 -26.98 -1.88 1.31
C TRP A 233 -26.16 -1.09 0.31
N VAL A 234 -25.56 0.00 0.76
CA VAL A 234 -24.66 0.81 -0.09
C VAL A 234 -23.47 -0.03 -0.53
N GLY A 235 -23.27 -0.14 -1.86
CA GLY A 235 -22.18 -0.92 -2.42
C GLY A 235 -22.40 -2.44 -2.44
N LEU A 236 -23.65 -2.93 -2.38
CA LEU A 236 -23.97 -4.35 -2.43
C LEU A 236 -23.42 -5.01 -3.71
N VAL A 237 -23.65 -4.42 -4.88
CA VAL A 237 -23.18 -4.97 -6.16
C VAL A 237 -21.66 -5.01 -6.25
N PRO A 238 -20.93 -3.93 -5.93
CA PRO A 238 -19.47 -3.95 -5.77
C PRO A 238 -18.95 -5.07 -4.86
N LEU A 239 -19.59 -5.26 -3.70
CA LEU A 239 -19.21 -6.31 -2.77
C LEU A 239 -19.40 -7.72 -3.37
N VAL A 240 -20.58 -7.99 -3.95
CA VAL A 240 -20.88 -9.28 -4.57
C VAL A 240 -19.91 -9.59 -5.72
N VAL A 241 -19.63 -8.64 -6.60
CA VAL A 241 -18.67 -8.81 -7.70
C VAL A 241 -17.27 -9.13 -7.15
N THR A 242 -16.83 -8.40 -6.13
CA THR A 242 -15.53 -8.65 -5.50
C THR A 242 -15.46 -10.03 -4.86
N LEU A 243 -16.51 -10.47 -4.16
CA LEU A 243 -16.57 -11.80 -3.56
C LEU A 243 -16.59 -12.93 -4.62
N ILE A 244 -17.29 -12.73 -5.72
CA ILE A 244 -17.28 -13.69 -6.85
C ILE A 244 -15.86 -13.79 -7.44
N CYS A 245 -15.19 -12.66 -7.69
CA CYS A 245 -13.82 -12.66 -8.18
C CYS A 245 -12.87 -13.35 -7.18
N TYR A 246 -13.01 -13.07 -5.90
CA TYR A 246 -12.24 -13.75 -4.84
C TYR A 246 -12.49 -15.26 -4.83
N TRP A 247 -13.74 -15.70 -4.93
CA TRP A 247 -14.09 -17.11 -4.99
C TRP A 247 -13.49 -17.82 -6.20
N LEU A 248 -13.54 -17.19 -7.38
CA LEU A 248 -12.91 -17.71 -8.59
C LEU A 248 -11.38 -17.82 -8.44
N LEU A 249 -10.74 -16.81 -7.84
CA LEU A 249 -9.31 -16.83 -7.53
C LEU A 249 -8.96 -17.93 -6.53
N SER A 250 -9.78 -18.17 -5.52
CA SER A 250 -9.56 -19.23 -4.54
C SER A 250 -9.66 -20.63 -5.17
N LYS A 251 -10.42 -20.76 -6.27
CA LYS A 251 -10.47 -21.97 -7.12
C LYS A 251 -9.34 -22.05 -8.13
N LYS A 252 -8.31 -21.18 -8.03
CA LYS A 252 -7.15 -21.15 -8.93
C LYS A 252 -7.48 -20.87 -10.39
N VAL A 253 -8.60 -20.24 -10.67
CA VAL A 253 -8.91 -19.74 -12.01
C VAL A 253 -7.88 -18.67 -12.39
N ASN A 254 -7.40 -18.72 -13.64
CA ASN A 254 -6.39 -17.76 -14.11
C ASN A 254 -6.98 -16.33 -14.10
N VAL A 255 -6.23 -15.40 -13.51
CA VAL A 255 -6.60 -13.99 -13.36
C VAL A 255 -7.00 -13.34 -14.70
N ASN A 256 -6.34 -13.71 -15.81
CA ASN A 256 -6.63 -13.17 -17.13
C ASN A 256 -8.05 -13.50 -17.60
N TRP A 257 -8.54 -14.70 -17.31
CA TRP A 257 -9.92 -15.10 -17.62
C TRP A 257 -10.94 -14.37 -16.75
N ILE A 258 -10.62 -14.11 -15.49
CA ILE A 258 -11.48 -13.33 -14.59
C ILE A 258 -11.57 -11.89 -15.10
N LEU A 259 -10.43 -11.28 -15.46
CA LEU A 259 -10.38 -9.92 -16.02
C LEU A 259 -11.17 -9.82 -17.32
N LEU A 260 -10.99 -10.79 -18.23
CA LEU A 260 -11.74 -10.84 -19.47
C LEU A 260 -13.24 -10.99 -19.21
N GLY A 261 -13.63 -11.85 -18.28
CA GLY A 261 -15.03 -12.06 -17.90
C GLY A 261 -15.67 -10.79 -17.33
N VAL A 262 -14.98 -10.08 -16.43
CA VAL A 262 -15.46 -8.79 -15.88
C VAL A 262 -15.58 -7.74 -16.98
N LEU A 263 -14.60 -7.65 -17.89
CA LEU A 263 -14.62 -6.71 -18.99
C LEU A 263 -15.82 -6.99 -19.95
N VAL A 264 -16.00 -8.24 -20.36
CA VAL A 264 -17.12 -8.63 -21.23
C VAL A 264 -18.46 -8.38 -20.55
N LEU A 265 -18.59 -8.73 -19.26
CA LEU A 265 -19.80 -8.48 -18.48
C LEU A 265 -20.12 -6.98 -18.42
N SER A 266 -19.12 -6.13 -18.16
CA SER A 266 -19.29 -4.67 -18.09
C SER A 266 -19.77 -4.11 -19.44
N ILE A 267 -19.19 -4.58 -20.56
CA ILE A 267 -19.61 -4.16 -21.91
C ILE A 267 -21.05 -4.58 -22.19
N VAL A 268 -21.41 -5.84 -21.88
CA VAL A 268 -22.78 -6.35 -22.10
C VAL A 268 -23.79 -5.56 -21.25
N LEU A 269 -23.50 -5.32 -19.98
CA LEU A 269 -24.39 -4.52 -19.11
C LEU A 269 -24.55 -3.08 -19.61
N GLY A 270 -23.47 -2.47 -20.13
CA GLY A 270 -23.52 -1.15 -20.75
C GLY A 270 -24.35 -1.12 -22.04
N LEU A 271 -24.22 -2.14 -22.91
CA LEU A 271 -25.00 -2.24 -24.14
C LEU A 271 -26.51 -2.46 -23.91
N ILE A 272 -26.85 -3.16 -22.84
CA ILE A 272 -28.26 -3.39 -22.42
C ILE A 272 -28.84 -2.17 -21.71
N GLY A 273 -28.00 -1.18 -21.34
CA GLY A 273 -28.44 0.02 -20.64
C GLY A 273 -28.70 -0.19 -19.14
N VAL A 274 -28.08 -1.20 -18.54
CA VAL A 274 -28.18 -1.48 -17.09
C VAL A 274 -27.27 -0.54 -16.29
N VAL A 275 -26.11 -0.17 -16.87
CA VAL A 275 -25.05 0.63 -16.26
C VAL A 275 -24.76 1.88 -17.08
#